data_e0fccc7f16e35654732e9946e4c96345
#
_entry.id   e0fccc7f16e35654732e9946e4c96345
#
_cell.length_a   1.000
_cell.length_b   1.000
_cell.length_c   1.000
_cell.angle_alpha   90.00
_cell.angle_beta   90.00
_cell.angle_gamma   90.00
#
_symmetry.space_group_name_H-M   'P 1'
#
loop_
_entity.id
_entity.type
_entity.pdbx_description
1 polymer ?
#
loop_
_entity_poly.entity_id
_entity_poly.type
_entity_poly.pdbx_seq_one_letter_code
_entity_poly.pdbx_strand_id
1 'polypeptide(L)'
;MITRRSLATLAAGATLLPSIAQAQTWTPRRTETFTEGFPAPGRRPWADQVPQLRVGLLGGENEADRLGRFGAYRELLERTFGVPTRLFPASDYAGVLQAFSAKQIEIAALGASAYAGAWLDTNGGVEPLFVAEEADGSIHYLSVMVTRADSGITNMEQMRGKSLAWADANSASGYLIPRFSLRRAGIGVEPGQYFSRTGFGGGHEQAVVAVLQRQYDAAVTWTSGQGDEAQGFSRGNLTAMVQKGLLNMRDLRIIWRSEPILNGPMGTRTDLPAAFREDIKRFHLALPKAHPDIYKQIERGGGTGYREVRHQDFELFVELRREEAAARRRRS
;
A
#
# COMPACT_ATOMS: atom_id res chain seq x y z
N MET A 1 -73.99 45.34 -22.05
CA MET A 1 -74.93 44.24 -21.76
C MET A 1 -74.19 43.15 -20.95
N ILE A 2 -74.59 43.03 -19.67
CA ILE A 2 -74.85 41.75 -18.95
C ILE A 2 -73.63 40.79 -18.82
N THR A 3 -73.26 40.29 -17.73
CA THR A 3 -73.46 40.20 -16.26
C THR A 3 -72.45 39.28 -15.62
N ARG A 4 -71.97 39.65 -14.50
CA ARG A 4 -71.64 38.85 -13.28
C ARG A 4 -71.50 37.34 -13.32
N ARG A 5 -70.43 36.74 -12.74
CA ARG A 5 -70.53 36.20 -11.39
C ARG A 5 -69.16 35.74 -10.88
N SER A 6 -68.86 36.18 -9.66
CA SER A 6 -67.76 35.77 -8.77
C SER A 6 -67.96 34.34 -8.27
N LEU A 7 -66.92 33.57 -8.16
CA LEU A 7 -66.84 32.44 -7.22
C LEU A 7 -65.45 32.42 -6.60
N ALA A 8 -65.40 32.72 -5.33
CA ALA A 8 -64.26 32.55 -4.48
C ALA A 8 -64.07 31.04 -4.16
N THR A 9 -62.87 30.53 -4.32
CA THR A 9 -62.52 29.20 -3.83
C THR A 9 -61.36 29.37 -2.85
N LEU A 10 -61.63 28.99 -1.60
CA LEU A 10 -60.62 28.89 -0.55
C LEU A 10 -59.55 27.87 -0.93
N ALA A 11 -58.29 28.30 -0.93
CA ALA A 11 -57.16 27.40 -0.96
C ALA A 11 -56.78 27.03 0.49
N ALA A 12 -56.99 25.77 0.86
CA ALA A 12 -56.50 25.20 2.09
C ALA A 12 -54.98 25.01 2.00
N GLY A 13 -54.23 25.70 2.85
CA GLY A 13 -52.80 25.55 2.97
C GLY A 13 -52.45 24.21 3.61
N ALA A 14 -51.87 23.34 2.85
CA ALA A 14 -51.20 22.11 3.38
C ALA A 14 -49.78 22.49 3.80
N THR A 15 -49.54 22.61 5.09
CA THR A 15 -48.21 22.69 5.68
C THR A 15 -47.51 21.32 5.53
N LEU A 16 -46.57 21.26 4.59
CA LEU A 16 -45.64 20.15 4.49
C LEU A 16 -44.67 20.21 5.70
N LEU A 17 -44.87 19.32 6.67
CA LEU A 17 -43.89 19.03 7.70
C LEU A 17 -42.69 18.33 7.02
N PRO A 18 -41.43 18.69 7.35
CA PRO A 18 -40.29 17.96 6.84
C PRO A 18 -40.32 16.51 7.41
N SER A 19 -40.28 15.53 6.52
CA SER A 19 -40.13 14.14 6.92
C SER A 19 -38.79 13.99 7.64
N ILE A 20 -38.82 13.61 8.89
CA ILE A 20 -37.67 13.16 9.66
C ILE A 20 -37.16 11.93 8.91
N ALA A 21 -35.97 12.05 8.33
CA ALA A 21 -35.26 10.91 7.75
C ALA A 21 -35.10 9.87 8.87
N GLN A 22 -35.84 8.78 8.75
CA GLN A 22 -35.67 7.62 9.62
C GLN A 22 -34.24 7.12 9.45
N ALA A 23 -33.44 7.27 10.49
CA ALA A 23 -32.15 6.57 10.57
C ALA A 23 -32.45 5.08 10.36
N GLN A 24 -32.00 4.55 9.23
CA GLN A 24 -32.09 3.12 8.98
C GLN A 24 -31.27 2.43 10.08
N THR A 25 -31.95 1.88 11.05
CA THR A 25 -31.35 0.99 12.04
C THR A 25 -30.92 -0.27 11.30
N TRP A 26 -29.61 -0.39 11.09
CA TRP A 26 -29.03 -1.60 10.54
C TRP A 26 -29.33 -2.79 11.47
N THR A 27 -30.06 -3.77 10.97
CA THR A 27 -30.26 -5.05 11.63
C THR A 27 -29.26 -6.05 11.04
N PRO A 28 -28.39 -6.69 11.87
CA PRO A 28 -27.46 -7.70 11.37
C PRO A 28 -28.20 -8.83 10.67
N ARG A 29 -27.75 -9.22 9.47
CA ARG A 29 -28.21 -10.48 8.87
C ARG A 29 -27.79 -11.62 9.80
N ARG A 30 -28.72 -12.53 10.06
CA ARG A 30 -28.72 -13.54 11.13
C ARG A 30 -27.66 -14.65 11.00
N THR A 31 -26.54 -14.46 10.26
CA THR A 31 -25.53 -15.48 9.98
C THR A 31 -24.08 -14.98 10.03
N GLU A 32 -23.81 -13.80 10.60
CA GLU A 32 -22.41 -13.42 10.85
C GLU A 32 -21.95 -14.11 12.14
N THR A 33 -21.26 -15.24 12.02
CA THR A 33 -20.50 -15.84 13.10
C THR A 33 -19.36 -14.90 13.45
N PHE A 34 -19.43 -14.25 14.62
CA PHE A 34 -18.31 -13.43 15.11
C PHE A 34 -17.11 -14.32 15.35
N THR A 35 -16.03 -14.09 14.60
CA THR A 35 -14.76 -14.74 14.84
C THR A 35 -14.16 -14.16 16.12
N GLU A 36 -13.72 -15.02 17.02
CA GLU A 36 -13.09 -14.61 18.27
C GLU A 36 -11.94 -13.63 18.01
N GLY A 37 -11.95 -12.50 18.71
CA GLY A 37 -10.95 -11.42 18.53
C GLY A 37 -11.30 -10.38 17.46
N PHE A 38 -12.23 -10.64 16.51
CA PHE A 38 -12.62 -9.64 15.53
C PHE A 38 -13.56 -8.61 16.16
N PRO A 39 -13.36 -7.29 15.92
CA PRO A 39 -14.21 -6.27 16.53
C PRO A 39 -15.66 -6.38 16.09
N ALA A 40 -16.59 -6.38 17.06
CA ALA A 40 -18.03 -6.36 16.74
C ALA A 40 -18.41 -5.09 15.99
N PRO A 41 -19.33 -5.14 14.98
CA PRO A 41 -19.80 -3.97 14.28
C PRO A 41 -20.45 -2.93 15.21
N GLY A 42 -20.18 -1.65 14.96
CA GLY A 42 -20.82 -0.55 15.67
C GLY A 42 -19.95 0.69 15.79
N ARG A 43 -20.61 1.84 16.01
CA ARG A 43 -19.91 3.12 16.22
C ARG A 43 -19.01 3.06 17.46
N ARG A 44 -17.78 3.49 17.31
CA ARG A 44 -16.76 3.45 18.34
C ARG A 44 -16.76 4.71 19.21
N PRO A 45 -16.33 4.62 20.49
CA PRO A 45 -16.22 5.80 21.37
C PRO A 45 -15.30 6.89 20.82
N TRP A 46 -14.29 6.53 20.03
CA TRP A 46 -13.37 7.48 19.39
C TRP A 46 -13.92 8.14 18.11
N ALA A 47 -15.10 7.70 17.62
CA ALA A 47 -15.65 8.15 16.33
C ALA A 47 -15.95 9.67 16.26
N ASP A 48 -16.14 10.34 17.39
CA ASP A 48 -16.32 11.80 17.41
C ASP A 48 -14.99 12.54 17.19
N GLN A 49 -13.86 11.93 17.55
CA GLN A 49 -12.51 12.45 17.29
C GLN A 49 -11.99 12.06 15.91
N VAL A 50 -12.48 10.92 15.37
CA VAL A 50 -12.15 10.42 14.02
C VAL A 50 -13.45 10.18 13.28
N PRO A 51 -14.15 11.24 12.83
CA PRO A 51 -15.47 11.12 12.22
C PRO A 51 -15.46 10.46 10.83
N GLN A 52 -14.29 10.29 10.25
CA GLN A 52 -14.05 9.60 8.98
C GLN A 52 -12.72 8.86 9.05
N LEU A 53 -12.68 7.61 8.57
CA LEU A 53 -11.45 6.85 8.39
C LEU A 53 -10.97 6.99 6.93
N ARG A 54 -9.77 7.56 6.73
CA ARG A 54 -9.14 7.70 5.42
C ARG A 54 -7.93 6.79 5.34
N VAL A 55 -7.97 5.88 4.37
CA VAL A 55 -6.96 4.85 4.15
C VAL A 55 -6.10 5.23 2.95
N GLY A 56 -4.83 5.53 3.20
CA GLY A 56 -3.86 5.80 2.14
C GLY A 56 -3.48 4.53 1.39
N LEU A 57 -3.45 4.62 0.07
CA LEU A 57 -3.03 3.53 -0.81
C LEU A 57 -1.81 3.98 -1.60
N LEU A 58 -0.67 3.26 -1.42
CA LEU A 58 0.56 3.54 -2.17
C LEU A 58 0.33 3.44 -3.67
N GLY A 59 0.95 4.35 -4.43
CA GLY A 59 0.97 4.34 -5.88
C GLY A 59 1.82 3.22 -6.46
N GLY A 60 2.04 3.28 -7.78
CA GLY A 60 2.94 2.36 -8.47
C GLY A 60 2.28 1.13 -9.08
N GLU A 61 0.98 1.15 -9.25
CA GLU A 61 0.16 0.22 -10.03
C GLU A 61 -1.06 0.94 -10.61
N ASN A 62 -1.84 0.28 -11.47
CA ASN A 62 -3.07 0.85 -12.00
C ASN A 62 -4.04 1.23 -10.86
N GLU A 63 -4.55 2.47 -10.90
CA GLU A 63 -5.40 3.01 -9.83
C GLU A 63 -6.74 2.29 -9.74
N ALA A 64 -7.39 1.97 -10.88
CA ALA A 64 -8.68 1.29 -10.89
C ALA A 64 -8.56 -0.13 -10.31
N ASP A 65 -7.51 -0.87 -10.66
CA ASP A 65 -7.21 -2.20 -10.08
C ASP A 65 -7.01 -2.10 -8.56
N ARG A 66 -6.29 -1.09 -8.13
CA ARG A 66 -6.01 -0.84 -6.72
C ARG A 66 -7.28 -0.51 -5.96
N LEU A 67 -8.09 0.41 -6.44
CA LEU A 67 -9.37 0.77 -5.82
C LEU A 67 -10.34 -0.43 -5.78
N GLY A 68 -10.42 -1.21 -6.86
CA GLY A 68 -11.24 -2.43 -6.90
C GLY A 68 -10.80 -3.44 -5.86
N ARG A 69 -9.49 -3.65 -5.69
CA ARG A 69 -8.92 -4.56 -4.69
C ARG A 69 -9.25 -4.18 -3.25
N PHE A 70 -9.33 -2.89 -2.93
CA PHE A 70 -9.63 -2.40 -1.59
C PHE A 70 -11.12 -2.10 -1.34
N GLY A 71 -12.02 -2.32 -2.31
CA GLY A 71 -13.43 -1.99 -2.18
C GLY A 71 -14.12 -2.72 -1.02
N ALA A 72 -14.04 -4.05 -1.00
CA ALA A 72 -14.64 -4.86 0.07
C ALA A 72 -14.01 -4.58 1.46
N TYR A 73 -12.71 -4.33 1.50
CA TYR A 73 -12.00 -3.95 2.72
C TYR A 73 -12.51 -2.60 3.27
N ARG A 74 -12.68 -1.59 2.41
CA ARG A 74 -13.27 -0.30 2.79
C ARG A 74 -14.64 -0.47 3.42
N GLU A 75 -15.52 -1.26 2.77
CA GLU A 75 -16.87 -1.51 3.28
C GLU A 75 -16.86 -2.25 4.62
N LEU A 76 -15.95 -3.20 4.79
CA LEU A 76 -15.80 -3.93 6.04
C LEU A 76 -15.35 -2.99 7.18
N LEU A 77 -14.37 -2.10 6.94
CA LEU A 77 -13.96 -1.09 7.93
C LEU A 77 -15.12 -0.18 8.33
N GLU A 78 -15.87 0.31 7.34
CA GLU A 78 -17.02 1.20 7.57
C GLU A 78 -18.10 0.52 8.43
N ARG A 79 -18.46 -0.72 8.10
CA ARG A 79 -19.42 -1.50 8.88
C ARG A 79 -18.91 -1.81 10.28
N THR A 80 -17.62 -2.16 10.41
CA THR A 80 -17.05 -2.57 11.70
C THR A 80 -16.95 -1.42 12.69
N PHE A 81 -16.55 -0.24 12.21
CA PHE A 81 -16.28 0.90 13.11
C PHE A 81 -17.38 1.95 13.17
N GLY A 82 -18.37 1.87 12.27
CA GLY A 82 -19.51 2.79 12.26
C GLY A 82 -19.13 4.23 11.89
N VAL A 83 -18.06 4.41 11.12
CA VAL A 83 -17.63 5.71 10.56
C VAL A 83 -17.43 5.58 9.06
N PRO A 84 -17.76 6.63 8.28
CA PRO A 84 -17.49 6.65 6.84
C PRO A 84 -16.01 6.34 6.56
N THR A 85 -15.75 5.43 5.64
CA THR A 85 -14.39 5.04 5.26
C THR A 85 -14.12 5.43 3.80
N ARG A 86 -12.99 6.11 3.56
CA ARG A 86 -12.56 6.53 2.23
C ARG A 86 -11.17 6.00 1.91
N LEU A 87 -10.99 5.57 0.67
CA LEU A 87 -9.69 5.27 0.10
C LEU A 87 -9.07 6.53 -0.46
N PHE A 88 -7.79 6.74 -0.19
CA PHE A 88 -6.98 7.84 -0.70
C PHE A 88 -5.91 7.27 -1.64
N PRO A 89 -6.20 7.14 -2.94
CA PRO A 89 -5.23 6.61 -3.90
C PRO A 89 -4.21 7.71 -4.23
N ALA A 90 -2.97 7.52 -3.80
CA ALA A 90 -1.88 8.39 -4.22
C ALA A 90 -1.31 7.94 -5.57
N SER A 91 -0.82 8.86 -6.38
CA SER A 91 -0.16 8.55 -7.66
C SER A 91 1.16 7.80 -7.46
N ASP A 92 1.87 8.13 -6.40
CA ASP A 92 3.17 7.58 -6.01
C ASP A 92 3.30 7.44 -4.49
N TYR A 93 4.46 6.99 -4.04
CA TYR A 93 4.76 6.84 -2.62
C TYR A 93 4.83 8.19 -1.90
N ALA A 94 5.37 9.24 -2.54
CA ALA A 94 5.50 10.56 -1.95
C ALA A 94 4.14 11.16 -1.58
N GLY A 95 3.11 10.94 -2.40
CA GLY A 95 1.75 11.40 -2.13
C GLY A 95 1.18 10.84 -0.81
N VAL A 96 1.47 9.58 -0.45
CA VAL A 96 1.04 9.02 0.84
C VAL A 96 1.83 9.63 2.00
N LEU A 97 3.14 9.85 1.85
CA LEU A 97 3.95 10.49 2.88
C LEU A 97 3.46 11.93 3.15
N GLN A 98 3.18 12.68 2.09
CA GLN A 98 2.60 14.02 2.19
C GLN A 98 1.22 14.01 2.85
N ALA A 99 0.36 13.01 2.52
CA ALA A 99 -0.95 12.87 3.13
C ALA A 99 -0.88 12.59 4.64
N PHE A 100 0.10 11.83 5.12
CA PHE A 100 0.38 11.69 6.56
C PHE A 100 0.80 13.01 7.19
N SER A 101 1.78 13.71 6.59
CA SER A 101 2.27 15.00 7.07
C SER A 101 1.17 16.06 7.14
N ALA A 102 0.29 16.07 6.13
CA ALA A 102 -0.86 16.98 6.07
C ALA A 102 -2.08 16.48 6.87
N LYS A 103 -1.99 15.35 7.58
CA LYS A 103 -3.10 14.73 8.35
C LYS A 103 -4.33 14.43 7.49
N GLN A 104 -4.13 14.11 6.21
CA GLN A 104 -5.19 13.78 5.27
C GLN A 104 -5.60 12.31 5.29
N ILE A 105 -4.81 11.46 5.94
CA ILE A 105 -5.09 10.03 6.13
C ILE A 105 -4.82 9.61 7.58
N GLU A 106 -5.51 8.59 8.05
CA GLU A 106 -5.35 8.02 9.39
C GLU A 106 -4.41 6.81 9.38
N ILE A 107 -4.51 5.98 8.34
CA ILE A 107 -3.72 4.75 8.20
C ILE A 107 -3.27 4.56 6.75
N ALA A 108 -2.17 3.86 6.55
CA ALA A 108 -1.76 3.36 5.23
C ALA A 108 -0.85 2.14 5.37
N ALA A 109 -0.99 1.16 4.47
CA ALA A 109 0.02 0.12 4.29
C ALA A 109 1.23 0.72 3.57
N LEU A 110 2.40 0.70 4.22
CA LEU A 110 3.62 1.33 3.75
C LEU A 110 4.68 0.26 3.42
N GLY A 111 5.63 0.59 2.56
CA GLY A 111 6.91 -0.13 2.55
C GLY A 111 7.79 0.35 3.70
N ALA A 112 8.76 -0.47 4.15
CA ALA A 112 9.62 -0.12 5.29
C ALA A 112 10.36 1.23 5.11
N SER A 113 10.85 1.50 3.89
CA SER A 113 11.48 2.80 3.58
C SER A 113 10.46 3.96 3.57
N ALA A 114 9.23 3.73 3.06
CA ALA A 114 8.18 4.74 3.08
C ALA A 114 7.74 5.06 4.52
N TYR A 115 7.61 4.03 5.37
CA TYR A 115 7.38 4.22 6.80
C TYR A 115 8.47 5.09 7.45
N ALA A 116 9.75 4.75 7.22
CA ALA A 116 10.87 5.53 7.74
C ALA A 116 10.83 6.99 7.24
N GLY A 117 10.43 7.21 5.97
CA GLY A 117 10.21 8.54 5.42
C GLY A 117 9.09 9.30 6.14
N ALA A 118 7.91 8.68 6.27
CA ALA A 118 6.77 9.28 6.96
C ALA A 118 7.12 9.63 8.42
N TRP A 119 7.84 8.74 9.11
CA TRP A 119 8.30 8.96 10.47
C TRP A 119 9.26 10.17 10.57
N LEU A 120 10.23 10.28 9.66
CA LEU A 120 11.18 11.40 9.61
C LEU A 120 10.47 12.72 9.27
N ASP A 121 9.60 12.71 8.25
CA ASP A 121 8.91 13.91 7.75
C ASP A 121 7.90 14.46 8.77
N THR A 122 7.37 13.59 9.64
CA THR A 122 6.42 13.96 10.71
C THR A 122 7.07 14.08 12.09
N ASN A 123 8.41 13.94 12.19
CA ASN A 123 9.15 13.94 13.46
C ASN A 123 8.56 12.95 14.49
N GLY A 124 8.34 11.69 14.07
CA GLY A 124 7.78 10.63 14.91
C GLY A 124 6.24 10.63 14.98
N GLY A 125 5.58 11.41 14.12
CA GLY A 125 4.12 11.51 14.08
C GLY A 125 3.40 10.32 13.42
N VAL A 126 4.14 9.29 12.96
CA VAL A 126 3.60 8.03 12.42
C VAL A 126 4.25 6.86 13.14
N GLU A 127 3.44 5.89 13.59
CA GLU A 127 3.93 4.65 14.20
C GLU A 127 3.50 3.42 13.39
N PRO A 128 4.24 2.30 13.46
CA PRO A 128 3.87 1.06 12.82
C PRO A 128 2.96 0.25 13.76
N LEU A 129 1.98 -0.46 13.20
CA LEU A 129 1.09 -1.32 13.98
C LEU A 129 1.42 -2.80 13.81
N PHE A 130 1.54 -3.26 12.58
CA PHE A 130 1.80 -4.65 12.22
C PHE A 130 2.35 -4.73 10.80
N VAL A 131 2.91 -5.90 10.45
CA VAL A 131 3.34 -6.29 9.10
C VAL A 131 2.62 -7.56 8.67
N ALA A 132 2.50 -7.77 7.35
CA ALA A 132 2.02 -9.05 6.83
C ALA A 132 3.07 -10.16 7.06
N GLU A 133 2.60 -11.38 7.31
CA GLU A 133 3.41 -12.59 7.32
C GLU A 133 3.37 -13.25 5.93
N GLU A 134 4.49 -13.82 5.51
CA GLU A 134 4.58 -14.64 4.31
C GLU A 134 4.02 -16.06 4.54
N ALA A 135 3.98 -16.88 3.51
CA ALA A 135 3.39 -18.23 3.58
C ALA A 135 4.10 -19.18 4.57
N ASP A 136 5.38 -18.97 4.86
CA ASP A 136 6.15 -19.69 5.86
C ASP A 136 6.12 -19.06 7.26
N GLY A 137 5.31 -18.00 7.46
CA GLY A 137 5.24 -17.23 8.70
C GLY A 137 6.38 -16.25 8.90
N SER A 138 7.32 -16.10 7.96
CA SER A 138 8.33 -15.05 8.02
C SER A 138 7.71 -13.68 7.78
N ILE A 139 8.43 -12.63 8.18
CA ILE A 139 8.01 -11.24 7.98
C ILE A 139 8.95 -10.49 7.03
N HIS A 140 9.59 -11.24 6.13
CA HIS A 140 10.59 -10.73 5.22
C HIS A 140 10.28 -11.12 3.78
N TYR A 141 10.68 -10.27 2.87
CA TYR A 141 10.57 -10.45 1.43
C TYR A 141 11.89 -10.07 0.73
N LEU A 142 11.98 -10.18 -0.58
CA LEU A 142 13.19 -9.92 -1.35
C LEU A 142 12.99 -8.78 -2.36
N SER A 143 14.04 -7.96 -2.53
CA SER A 143 14.25 -7.21 -3.74
C SER A 143 14.93 -8.11 -4.77
N VAL A 144 14.46 -8.04 -6.01
CA VAL A 144 15.06 -8.77 -7.14
C VAL A 144 15.33 -7.81 -8.28
N MET A 145 16.47 -8.04 -8.97
CA MET A 145 16.73 -7.38 -10.24
C MET A 145 16.37 -8.31 -11.38
N VAL A 146 15.52 -7.86 -12.28
CA VAL A 146 15.01 -8.63 -13.42
C VAL A 146 15.47 -8.00 -14.74
N THR A 147 15.72 -8.85 -15.72
CA THR A 147 16.00 -8.49 -17.10
C THR A 147 15.20 -9.38 -18.03
N ARG A 148 15.07 -9.01 -19.32
CA ARG A 148 14.40 -9.92 -20.26
C ARG A 148 15.22 -11.19 -20.47
N ALA A 149 14.54 -12.31 -20.62
CA ALA A 149 15.17 -13.61 -20.89
C ALA A 149 15.99 -13.60 -22.19
N ASP A 150 15.56 -12.83 -23.21
CA ASP A 150 16.20 -12.70 -24.52
C ASP A 150 17.32 -11.64 -24.56
N SER A 151 17.63 -10.97 -23.44
CA SER A 151 18.63 -9.89 -23.41
C SER A 151 20.09 -10.34 -23.48
N GLY A 152 20.34 -11.63 -23.25
CA GLY A 152 21.70 -12.15 -23.08
C GLY A 152 22.31 -11.84 -21.69
N ILE A 153 21.66 -11.03 -20.84
CA ILE A 153 22.15 -10.67 -19.52
C ILE A 153 21.74 -11.77 -18.54
N THR A 154 22.73 -12.42 -17.91
CA THR A 154 22.50 -13.55 -16.99
C THR A 154 23.00 -13.30 -15.57
N ASN A 155 23.76 -12.24 -15.33
CA ASN A 155 24.37 -11.91 -14.05
C ASN A 155 24.65 -10.40 -13.95
N MET A 156 25.07 -9.96 -12.74
CA MET A 156 25.36 -8.55 -12.47
C MET A 156 26.56 -8.01 -13.25
N GLU A 157 27.56 -8.80 -13.58
CA GLU A 157 28.74 -8.33 -14.34
C GLU A 157 28.34 -7.81 -15.71
N GLN A 158 27.38 -8.49 -16.37
CA GLN A 158 26.86 -8.12 -17.69
C GLN A 158 25.96 -6.89 -17.65
N MET A 159 25.60 -6.41 -16.45
CA MET A 159 24.90 -5.14 -16.27
C MET A 159 25.82 -3.92 -16.41
N ARG A 160 27.14 -4.09 -16.49
CA ARG A 160 28.06 -2.96 -16.72
C ARG A 160 27.74 -2.27 -18.04
N GLY A 161 27.55 -0.96 -18.00
CA GLY A 161 27.16 -0.14 -19.16
C GLY A 161 25.69 -0.30 -19.61
N LYS A 162 24.88 -1.06 -18.89
CA LYS A 162 23.44 -1.23 -19.15
C LYS A 162 22.60 -0.22 -18.37
N SER A 163 21.34 -0.10 -18.73
CA SER A 163 20.38 0.79 -18.09
C SER A 163 19.57 0.07 -17.00
N LEU A 164 19.29 0.77 -15.87
CA LEU A 164 18.57 0.23 -14.73
C LEU A 164 17.39 1.13 -14.36
N ALA A 165 16.19 0.56 -14.28
CA ALA A 165 15.02 1.21 -13.72
C ALA A 165 14.87 0.89 -12.21
N TRP A 166 14.87 1.93 -11.39
CA TRP A 166 14.39 1.88 -10.01
C TRP A 166 12.85 1.96 -10.00
N ALA A 167 12.19 1.39 -8.99
CA ALA A 167 10.73 1.47 -8.92
C ALA A 167 10.26 2.86 -8.44
N ASP A 168 10.58 3.22 -7.19
CA ASP A 168 10.22 4.50 -6.56
C ASP A 168 11.28 4.87 -5.52
N ALA A 169 11.61 6.15 -5.40
CA ALA A 169 12.64 6.66 -4.48
C ALA A 169 12.34 6.40 -3.00
N ASN A 170 11.09 6.19 -2.64
CA ASN A 170 10.64 5.89 -1.28
C ASN A 170 10.44 4.37 -1.05
N SER A 171 10.66 3.54 -2.07
CA SER A 171 10.54 2.09 -1.95
C SER A 171 11.75 1.47 -1.27
N ALA A 172 11.54 0.54 -0.34
CA ALA A 172 12.63 -0.25 0.26
C ALA A 172 13.28 -1.16 -0.77
N SER A 173 12.51 -2.05 -1.41
CA SER A 173 13.00 -3.01 -2.40
C SER A 173 13.20 -2.43 -3.79
N GLY A 174 12.48 -1.36 -4.14
CA GLY A 174 12.59 -0.74 -5.45
C GLY A 174 13.69 0.31 -5.57
N TYR A 175 14.35 0.67 -4.45
CA TYR A 175 15.41 1.68 -4.47
C TYR A 175 16.38 1.59 -3.30
N LEU A 176 15.92 1.76 -2.05
CA LEU A 176 16.82 2.01 -0.91
C LEU A 176 17.77 0.82 -0.67
N ILE A 177 17.22 -0.38 -0.51
CA ILE A 177 17.99 -1.60 -0.20
C ILE A 177 18.85 -2.05 -1.38
N PRO A 178 18.34 -2.20 -2.62
CA PRO A 178 19.22 -2.59 -3.73
C PRO A 178 20.32 -1.56 -3.96
N ARG A 179 20.05 -0.28 -3.84
CA ARG A 179 21.08 0.76 -3.94
C ARG A 179 22.16 0.63 -2.86
N PHE A 180 21.77 0.41 -1.62
CA PHE A 180 22.70 0.18 -0.51
C PHE A 180 23.53 -1.09 -0.73
N SER A 181 22.88 -2.22 -1.07
CA SER A 181 23.53 -3.50 -1.27
C SER A 181 24.53 -3.48 -2.42
N LEU A 182 24.18 -2.87 -3.56
CA LEU A 182 25.07 -2.73 -4.72
C LEU A 182 26.28 -1.86 -4.38
N ARG A 183 26.09 -0.73 -3.68
CA ARG A 183 27.21 0.12 -3.23
C ARG A 183 28.14 -0.62 -2.30
N ARG A 184 27.60 -1.40 -1.36
CA ARG A 184 28.40 -2.25 -0.45
C ARG A 184 29.19 -3.32 -1.18
N ALA A 185 28.67 -3.82 -2.32
CA ALA A 185 29.37 -4.75 -3.21
C ALA A 185 30.35 -4.03 -4.18
N GLY A 186 30.65 -2.73 -3.99
CA GLY A 186 31.55 -1.97 -4.84
C GLY A 186 30.96 -1.57 -6.21
N ILE A 187 29.65 -1.72 -6.40
CA ILE A 187 28.97 -1.34 -7.64
C ILE A 187 28.48 0.11 -7.54
N GLY A 188 29.00 0.97 -8.39
CA GLY A 188 28.59 2.37 -8.49
C GLY A 188 27.16 2.49 -9.01
N VAL A 189 26.28 3.13 -8.24
CA VAL A 189 24.84 3.19 -8.54
C VAL A 189 24.41 4.51 -9.17
N GLU A 190 25.33 5.48 -9.29
CA GLU A 190 25.06 6.72 -9.97
C GLU A 190 25.14 6.52 -11.50
N PRO A 191 24.37 7.31 -12.29
CA PRO A 191 24.47 7.26 -13.75
C PRO A 191 25.91 7.45 -14.24
N GLY A 192 26.33 6.63 -15.20
CA GLY A 192 27.68 6.69 -15.77
C GLY A 192 28.79 6.04 -14.95
N GLN A 193 28.53 5.52 -13.74
CA GLN A 193 29.53 4.78 -12.96
C GLN A 193 29.60 3.31 -13.40
N TYR A 194 28.59 2.54 -13.03
CA TYR A 194 28.46 1.14 -13.42
C TYR A 194 27.37 0.95 -14.50
N PHE A 195 26.22 1.57 -14.27
CA PHE A 195 25.13 1.63 -15.21
C PHE A 195 25.30 2.83 -16.15
N SER A 196 25.02 2.68 -17.44
CA SER A 196 25.05 3.80 -18.40
C SER A 196 24.06 4.89 -18.00
N ARG A 197 22.87 4.48 -17.55
CA ARG A 197 21.85 5.35 -16.97
C ARG A 197 21.04 4.63 -15.94
N THR A 198 20.49 5.38 -14.99
CA THR A 198 19.45 4.91 -14.08
C THR A 198 18.29 5.89 -14.10
N GLY A 199 17.08 5.42 -13.81
CA GLY A 199 15.88 6.25 -13.72
C GLY A 199 14.79 5.55 -12.91
N PHE A 200 13.69 6.23 -12.66
CA PHE A 200 12.53 5.67 -11.95
C PHE A 200 11.44 5.27 -12.93
N GLY A 201 10.87 4.08 -12.74
CA GLY A 201 9.74 3.59 -13.52
C GLY A 201 8.38 4.18 -13.11
N GLY A 202 8.32 4.80 -11.92
CA GLY A 202 7.06 5.29 -11.34
C GLY A 202 6.33 4.27 -10.47
N GLY A 203 6.96 3.10 -10.24
CA GLY A 203 6.45 2.00 -9.41
C GLY A 203 7.02 0.67 -9.84
N HIS A 204 6.70 -0.38 -9.08
CA HIS A 204 7.24 -1.72 -9.33
C HIS A 204 6.72 -2.33 -10.64
N GLU A 205 5.42 -2.19 -10.90
CA GLU A 205 4.78 -2.72 -12.11
C GLU A 205 5.32 -1.99 -13.34
N GLN A 206 5.34 -0.66 -13.32
CA GLN A 206 5.82 0.17 -14.43
C GLN A 206 7.31 -0.05 -14.72
N ALA A 207 8.15 -0.24 -13.69
CA ALA A 207 9.57 -0.54 -13.89
C ALA A 207 9.78 -1.88 -14.62
N VAL A 208 9.02 -2.92 -14.28
CA VAL A 208 9.08 -4.21 -14.99
C VAL A 208 8.53 -4.09 -16.40
N VAL A 209 7.41 -3.37 -16.59
CA VAL A 209 6.85 -3.08 -17.93
C VAL A 209 7.87 -2.36 -18.81
N ALA A 210 8.61 -1.38 -18.27
CA ALA A 210 9.66 -0.67 -19.01
C ALA A 210 10.78 -1.59 -19.48
N VAL A 211 11.11 -2.66 -18.73
CA VAL A 211 12.05 -3.71 -19.17
C VAL A 211 11.46 -4.55 -20.30
N LEU A 212 10.21 -5.01 -20.13
CA LEU A 212 9.53 -5.79 -21.18
C LEU A 212 9.41 -5.01 -22.49
N GLN A 213 9.19 -3.69 -22.41
CA GLN A 213 9.12 -2.77 -23.55
C GLN A 213 10.50 -2.29 -24.07
N ARG A 214 11.61 -2.84 -23.56
CA ARG A 214 12.98 -2.49 -23.97
C ARG A 214 13.39 -1.03 -23.70
N GLN A 215 12.70 -0.33 -22.80
CA GLN A 215 13.05 1.02 -22.37
C GLN A 215 14.23 1.02 -21.39
N TYR A 216 14.37 -0.05 -20.61
CA TYR A 216 15.51 -0.33 -19.73
C TYR A 216 15.97 -1.77 -19.93
N ASP A 217 17.25 -2.03 -19.64
CA ASP A 217 17.82 -3.38 -19.71
C ASP A 217 17.42 -4.23 -18.48
N ALA A 218 17.31 -3.59 -17.32
CA ALA A 218 16.89 -4.24 -16.10
C ALA A 218 16.02 -3.31 -15.24
N ALA A 219 15.27 -3.90 -14.31
CA ALA A 219 14.53 -3.19 -13.25
C ALA A 219 14.67 -3.91 -11.91
N VAL A 220 14.54 -3.14 -10.82
CA VAL A 220 14.37 -3.73 -9.49
C VAL A 220 12.91 -3.76 -9.10
N THR A 221 12.49 -4.89 -8.53
CA THR A 221 11.13 -5.10 -8.04
C THR A 221 11.15 -6.01 -6.81
N TRP A 222 10.01 -6.56 -6.40
CA TRP A 222 9.91 -7.37 -5.19
C TRP A 222 9.11 -8.65 -5.38
N THR A 223 9.44 -9.63 -4.55
CA THR A 223 8.77 -10.91 -4.42
C THR A 223 8.93 -11.46 -3.01
N SER A 224 8.01 -12.34 -2.58
CA SER A 224 8.18 -13.09 -1.32
C SER A 224 9.45 -13.97 -1.30
N GLY A 225 9.94 -14.36 -2.46
CA GLY A 225 11.03 -15.34 -2.56
C GLY A 225 10.60 -16.78 -2.24
N GLN A 226 9.31 -17.01 -2.02
CA GLN A 226 8.72 -18.31 -1.67
C GLN A 226 7.78 -18.79 -2.76
N GLY A 227 7.57 -20.10 -2.85
CA GLY A 227 6.73 -20.71 -3.86
C GLY A 227 7.42 -20.87 -5.22
N ASP A 228 6.65 -21.07 -6.27
CA ASP A 228 7.15 -21.35 -7.61
C ASP A 228 7.57 -20.04 -8.34
N GLU A 229 8.85 -19.96 -8.67
CA GLU A 229 9.41 -18.84 -9.45
C GLU A 229 8.73 -18.70 -10.82
N ALA A 230 8.32 -19.82 -11.44
CA ALA A 230 7.64 -19.79 -12.74
C ALA A 230 6.26 -19.12 -12.68
N GLN A 231 5.68 -19.02 -11.49
CA GLN A 231 4.41 -18.30 -11.20
C GLN A 231 4.64 -16.91 -10.61
N GLY A 232 5.88 -16.44 -10.52
CA GLY A 232 6.25 -15.16 -9.89
C GLY A 232 6.29 -15.24 -8.37
N PHE A 233 6.43 -16.44 -7.80
CA PHE A 233 6.41 -16.74 -6.36
C PHE A 233 4.99 -16.72 -5.75
N SER A 234 4.89 -16.83 -4.42
CA SER A 234 3.61 -16.89 -3.71
C SER A 234 2.95 -15.51 -3.54
N ARG A 235 3.77 -14.44 -3.48
CA ARG A 235 3.33 -13.06 -3.25
C ARG A 235 4.35 -12.06 -3.84
N GLY A 236 3.89 -10.92 -4.28
CA GLY A 236 4.77 -9.86 -4.77
C GLY A 236 4.29 -9.16 -6.04
N ASN A 237 5.14 -8.29 -6.57
CA ASN A 237 4.83 -7.61 -7.81
C ASN A 237 4.82 -8.57 -9.01
N LEU A 238 5.78 -9.50 -9.05
CA LEU A 238 5.86 -10.46 -10.15
C LEU A 238 4.61 -11.36 -10.19
N THR A 239 4.21 -11.93 -9.05
CA THR A 239 2.96 -12.71 -8.93
C THR A 239 1.75 -11.91 -9.38
N ALA A 240 1.63 -10.67 -8.89
CA ALA A 240 0.50 -9.81 -9.26
C ALA A 240 0.44 -9.52 -10.77
N MET A 241 1.59 -9.31 -11.42
CA MET A 241 1.66 -9.10 -12.86
C MET A 241 1.32 -10.37 -13.65
N VAL A 242 1.74 -11.55 -13.18
CA VAL A 242 1.35 -12.84 -13.78
C VAL A 242 -0.16 -13.05 -13.67
N GLN A 243 -0.75 -12.82 -12.51
CA GLN A 243 -2.20 -12.94 -12.29
C GLN A 243 -3.04 -11.99 -13.14
N LYS A 244 -2.50 -10.79 -13.44
CA LYS A 244 -3.12 -9.81 -14.35
C LYS A 244 -2.91 -10.14 -15.83
N GLY A 245 -2.12 -11.15 -16.17
CA GLY A 245 -1.73 -11.45 -17.56
C GLY A 245 -0.77 -10.43 -18.18
N LEU A 246 -0.13 -9.58 -17.37
CA LEU A 246 0.85 -8.58 -17.82
C LEU A 246 2.26 -9.14 -17.96
N LEU A 247 2.54 -10.31 -17.39
CA LEU A 247 3.84 -10.94 -17.35
C LEU A 247 3.71 -12.46 -17.51
N ASN A 248 4.58 -13.02 -18.37
CA ASN A 248 4.94 -14.43 -18.32
C ASN A 248 6.37 -14.50 -17.75
N MET A 249 6.58 -15.26 -16.67
CA MET A 249 7.91 -15.38 -16.05
C MET A 249 8.99 -15.95 -16.98
N ARG A 250 8.61 -16.65 -18.05
CA ARG A 250 9.54 -17.10 -19.11
C ARG A 250 10.18 -15.94 -19.88
N ASP A 251 9.56 -14.75 -19.87
CA ASP A 251 10.05 -13.55 -20.54
C ASP A 251 11.08 -12.78 -19.71
N LEU A 252 11.23 -13.14 -18.43
CA LEU A 252 12.15 -12.52 -17.49
C LEU A 252 13.19 -13.51 -16.96
N ARG A 253 14.29 -12.95 -16.47
CA ARG A 253 15.32 -13.62 -15.69
C ARG A 253 15.66 -12.78 -14.49
N ILE A 254 15.72 -13.40 -13.31
CA ILE A 254 16.24 -12.78 -12.09
C ILE A 254 17.75 -12.93 -12.10
N ILE A 255 18.48 -11.82 -12.06
CA ILE A 255 19.95 -11.76 -12.13
C ILE A 255 20.58 -11.37 -10.78
N TRP A 256 19.79 -10.88 -9.84
CA TRP A 256 20.24 -10.51 -8.49
C TRP A 256 19.09 -10.59 -7.48
N ARG A 257 19.43 -10.91 -6.24
CA ARG A 257 18.51 -10.93 -5.08
C ARG A 257 19.17 -10.21 -3.91
N SER A 258 18.37 -9.49 -3.11
CA SER A 258 18.82 -8.89 -1.86
C SER A 258 18.88 -9.90 -0.72
N GLU A 259 19.50 -9.49 0.39
CA GLU A 259 19.21 -10.05 1.70
C GLU A 259 17.71 -9.83 2.04
N PRO A 260 17.16 -10.61 2.99
CA PRO A 260 15.78 -10.45 3.43
C PRO A 260 15.48 -9.03 3.92
N ILE A 261 14.37 -8.48 3.47
CA ILE A 261 13.88 -7.13 3.79
C ILE A 261 12.65 -7.29 4.68
N LEU A 262 12.61 -6.61 5.83
CA LEU A 262 11.43 -6.59 6.69
C LEU A 262 10.21 -6.06 5.90
N ASN A 263 9.07 -6.75 5.99
CA ASN A 263 7.82 -6.30 5.38
C ASN A 263 7.44 -4.90 5.88
N GLY A 264 6.82 -4.14 5.01
CA GLY A 264 6.39 -2.79 5.34
C GLY A 264 5.17 -2.79 6.26
N PRO A 265 5.09 -1.84 7.20
CA PRO A 265 4.02 -1.85 8.19
C PRO A 265 2.74 -1.18 7.71
N MET A 266 1.62 -1.54 8.37
CA MET A 266 0.50 -0.62 8.49
C MET A 266 0.92 0.53 9.40
N GLY A 267 1.03 1.72 8.84
CA GLY A 267 1.33 2.96 9.57
C GLY A 267 0.06 3.68 10.01
N THR A 268 0.12 4.32 11.18
CA THR A 268 -0.95 5.18 11.71
C THR A 268 -0.38 6.43 12.35
N ARG A 269 -1.15 7.51 12.41
CA ARG A 269 -0.72 8.74 13.09
C ARG A 269 -0.73 8.56 14.60
N THR A 270 0.30 9.07 15.27
CA THR A 270 0.44 8.99 16.73
C THR A 270 -0.49 9.94 17.49
N ASP A 271 -0.99 11.00 16.83
CA ASP A 271 -1.94 11.97 17.41
C ASP A 271 -3.40 11.48 17.44
N LEU A 272 -3.68 10.29 16.91
CA LEU A 272 -4.99 9.67 16.97
C LEU A 272 -5.22 8.98 18.33
N PRO A 273 -6.49 8.82 18.76
CA PRO A 273 -6.81 8.15 20.03
C PRO A 273 -6.17 6.76 20.14
N ALA A 274 -5.64 6.40 21.30
CA ALA A 274 -5.06 5.07 21.52
C ALA A 274 -6.08 3.95 21.25
N ALA A 275 -7.35 4.16 21.62
CA ALA A 275 -8.42 3.20 21.35
C ALA A 275 -8.67 3.00 19.83
N PHE A 276 -8.52 4.05 19.01
CA PHE A 276 -8.58 3.92 17.55
C PHE A 276 -7.45 3.02 17.03
N ARG A 277 -6.22 3.28 17.43
CA ARG A 277 -5.05 2.53 16.99
C ARG A 277 -5.14 1.05 17.40
N GLU A 278 -5.61 0.79 18.60
CA GLU A 278 -5.83 -0.58 19.10
C GLU A 278 -6.95 -1.30 18.34
N ASP A 279 -8.06 -0.63 18.04
CA ASP A 279 -9.15 -1.19 17.25
C ASP A 279 -8.70 -1.52 15.80
N ILE A 280 -7.92 -0.64 15.16
CA ILE A 280 -7.33 -0.90 13.83
C ILE A 280 -6.40 -2.13 13.89
N LYS A 281 -5.55 -2.22 14.90
CA LYS A 281 -4.65 -3.35 15.09
C LYS A 281 -5.42 -4.66 15.28
N ARG A 282 -6.38 -4.68 16.20
CA ARG A 282 -7.23 -5.86 16.48
C ARG A 282 -8.01 -6.32 15.24
N PHE A 283 -8.58 -5.37 14.50
CA PHE A 283 -9.29 -5.65 13.25
C PHE A 283 -8.40 -6.43 12.28
N HIS A 284 -7.17 -5.95 12.03
CA HIS A 284 -6.29 -6.58 11.07
C HIS A 284 -5.72 -7.92 11.56
N LEU A 285 -5.32 -8.02 12.82
CA LEU A 285 -4.80 -9.28 13.37
C LEU A 285 -5.84 -10.41 13.28
N ALA A 286 -7.12 -10.09 13.39
CA ALA A 286 -8.21 -11.06 13.28
C ALA A 286 -8.74 -11.24 11.84
N LEU A 287 -8.43 -10.32 10.91
CA LEU A 287 -8.93 -10.30 9.53
C LEU A 287 -8.67 -11.61 8.75
N PRO A 288 -7.46 -12.23 8.81
CA PRO A 288 -7.16 -13.44 8.05
C PRO A 288 -8.11 -14.60 8.38
N LYS A 289 -8.53 -14.70 9.63
CA LYS A 289 -9.44 -15.74 10.13
C LYS A 289 -10.90 -15.35 9.91
N ALA A 290 -11.26 -14.09 10.16
CA ALA A 290 -12.62 -13.59 10.07
C ALA A 290 -13.13 -13.38 8.64
N HIS A 291 -12.26 -12.86 7.77
CA HIS A 291 -12.57 -12.53 6.38
C HIS A 291 -11.39 -12.89 5.46
N PRO A 292 -11.09 -14.20 5.28
CA PRO A 292 -9.92 -14.67 4.54
C PRO A 292 -9.89 -14.21 3.10
N ASP A 293 -11.03 -14.03 2.44
CA ASP A 293 -11.08 -13.56 1.05
C ASP A 293 -10.65 -12.10 0.93
N ILE A 294 -11.10 -11.24 1.85
CA ILE A 294 -10.69 -9.84 1.89
C ILE A 294 -9.20 -9.73 2.22
N TYR A 295 -8.71 -10.54 3.19
CA TYR A 295 -7.29 -10.61 3.52
C TYR A 295 -6.43 -10.98 2.30
N LYS A 296 -6.77 -12.09 1.61
CA LYS A 296 -6.06 -12.53 0.41
C LYS A 296 -6.09 -11.48 -0.70
N GLN A 297 -7.20 -10.79 -0.85
CA GLN A 297 -7.36 -9.76 -1.87
C GLN A 297 -6.44 -8.56 -1.62
N ILE A 298 -6.40 -8.02 -0.39
CA ILE A 298 -5.57 -6.84 -0.08
C ILE A 298 -4.07 -7.20 -0.03
N GLU A 299 -3.71 -8.43 0.40
CA GLU A 299 -2.33 -8.93 0.50
C GLU A 299 -1.82 -9.61 -0.77
N ARG A 300 -2.58 -9.60 -1.87
CA ARG A 300 -2.16 -10.12 -3.19
C ARG A 300 -1.72 -11.60 -3.17
N GLY A 301 -2.56 -12.45 -2.62
CA GLY A 301 -2.32 -13.88 -2.49
C GLY A 301 -2.22 -14.33 -1.04
N GLY A 302 -1.76 -13.46 -0.18
CA GLY A 302 -1.76 -13.68 1.26
C GLY A 302 -0.60 -14.52 1.78
N GLY A 303 -0.43 -14.42 3.08
CA GLY A 303 0.46 -15.21 3.91
C GLY A 303 -0.35 -15.90 5.00
N THR A 304 0.24 -16.06 6.18
CA THR A 304 -0.39 -16.70 7.34
C THR A 304 -1.16 -15.72 8.23
N GLY A 305 -0.92 -14.40 8.08
CA GLY A 305 -1.57 -13.39 8.87
C GLY A 305 -0.79 -12.10 8.99
N TYR A 306 -0.87 -11.50 10.18
CA TYR A 306 -0.16 -10.29 10.53
C TYR A 306 0.57 -10.46 11.86
N ARG A 307 1.72 -9.81 12.00
CA ARG A 307 2.55 -9.77 13.20
C ARG A 307 2.74 -8.33 13.66
N GLU A 308 2.52 -8.10 14.97
CA GLU A 308 2.80 -6.79 15.58
C GLU A 308 4.27 -6.44 15.47
N VAL A 309 4.55 -5.16 15.22
CA VAL A 309 5.90 -4.58 15.11
C VAL A 309 5.98 -3.25 15.85
N ARG A 310 7.20 -2.79 16.08
CA ARG A 310 7.50 -1.54 16.76
C ARG A 310 8.45 -0.71 15.91
N HIS A 311 8.59 0.57 16.25
CA HIS A 311 9.50 1.47 15.54
C HIS A 311 10.94 0.94 15.49
N GLN A 312 11.43 0.33 16.58
CA GLN A 312 12.79 -0.23 16.64
C GLN A 312 13.09 -1.26 15.53
N ASP A 313 12.08 -1.97 15.07
CA ASP A 313 12.22 -2.95 13.99
C ASP A 313 12.57 -2.29 12.64
N PHE A 314 12.35 -0.97 12.53
CA PHE A 314 12.56 -0.17 11.31
C PHE A 314 13.73 0.82 11.41
N GLU A 315 14.50 0.81 12.49
CA GLU A 315 15.62 1.76 12.70
C GLU A 315 16.62 1.73 11.55
N LEU A 316 16.97 0.55 11.04
CA LEU A 316 17.83 0.41 9.87
C LEU A 316 17.36 1.26 8.69
N PHE A 317 16.06 1.26 8.39
CA PHE A 317 15.52 2.04 7.27
C PHE A 317 15.54 3.54 7.54
N VAL A 318 15.37 3.95 8.79
CA VAL A 318 15.50 5.35 9.22
C VAL A 318 16.93 5.83 9.03
N GLU A 319 17.91 5.03 9.44
CA GLU A 319 19.33 5.35 9.27
C GLU A 319 19.71 5.45 7.80
N LEU A 320 19.36 4.44 6.99
CA LEU A 320 19.62 4.43 5.55
C LEU A 320 19.00 5.65 4.83
N ARG A 321 17.80 6.08 5.22
CA ARG A 321 17.20 7.29 4.67
C ARG A 321 17.92 8.56 5.10
N ARG A 322 18.38 8.64 6.33
CA ARG A 322 19.21 9.77 6.80
C ARG A 322 20.53 9.86 6.02
N GLU A 323 21.19 8.73 5.81
CA GLU A 323 22.42 8.65 5.01
C GLU A 323 22.19 9.08 3.56
N GLU A 324 21.11 8.59 2.94
CA GLU A 324 20.76 8.96 1.57
C GLU A 324 20.46 10.46 1.44
N ALA A 325 19.72 11.04 2.40
CA ALA A 325 19.43 12.47 2.43
C ALA A 325 20.72 13.30 2.62
N ALA A 326 21.63 12.86 3.49
CA ALA A 326 22.92 13.50 3.69
C ALA A 326 23.83 13.41 2.45
N ALA A 327 23.79 12.28 1.74
CA ALA A 327 24.53 12.10 0.50
C ALA A 327 24.01 13.00 -0.64
N ARG A 328 22.71 13.21 -0.72
CA ARG A 328 22.10 14.14 -1.71
C ARG A 328 22.52 15.58 -1.45
N ARG A 329 22.47 16.04 -0.18
CA ARG A 329 22.87 17.42 0.18
C ARG A 329 24.36 17.72 -0.11
N ARG A 330 25.23 16.71 -0.10
CA ARG A 330 26.66 16.88 -0.42
C ARG A 330 26.94 16.98 -1.92
N ARG A 331 25.94 16.70 -2.78
CA ARG A 331 26.06 16.74 -4.24
C ARG A 331 25.39 17.96 -4.87
N SER A 332 24.44 18.58 -4.14
CA SER A 332 23.81 19.86 -4.50
C SER A 332 24.68 21.04 -4.09
#